data_70b986dec056a3b61834a61d534d8b38
#
_entry.id   70b986dec056a3b61834a61d534d8b38
#
_cell.length_a   1.000
_cell.length_b   1.000
_cell.length_c   1.000
_cell.angle_alpha   90.00
_cell.angle_beta   90.00
_cell.angle_gamma   90.00
#
_symmetry.space_group_name_H-M   'P 1'
#
loop_
_entity.id
_entity.type
_entity.pdbx_description
1 polymer ?
#
loop_
_entity_poly.entity_id
_entity_poly.type
_entity_poly.pdbx_seq_one_letter_code
_entity_poly.pdbx_strand_id
1 'polypeptide(L)'
;MLGPTDIKGVCAMVPTPCKAGADGWEATDSVDLDEAARMTENLIRDGVGMIAACGTTGECAALLWEEKRAFVATLAEVNRGRLPLFAGATALGTKEIIRQMRGLKEVGADGAFVGLPLWQTPTLDNSVEFFADLSAAVPDMPIMVYANPMFFKSTFPTAFWEGVAKRAPNVITTKVTYNVDQIKDDVAVAGDRINFMPGQNSIYPAYKMLRTGLTAVWSTSAAMGPEPIVALMDAIAADDAERVDRIWEDIGSVPSMIPRGEFEHFPEYNAQVEKARFNAAGYINAGPWRAPYRDLPAQWAEQAEAHGKGWATLRAKYARPVPAR
;
A
#
# COMPACT_ATOMS: atom_id res chain seq x y z
N MET A 1 5.10 4.47 20.40
CA MET A 1 4.14 3.80 19.49
C MET A 1 3.62 4.85 18.53
N LEU A 2 3.50 4.54 17.23
CA LEU A 2 2.93 5.46 16.24
C LEU A 2 1.46 5.76 16.55
N GLY A 3 1.03 6.99 16.27
CA GLY A 3 -0.35 7.45 16.33
C GLY A 3 -0.86 7.97 14.99
N PRO A 4 -2.15 8.36 14.87
CA PRO A 4 -2.72 8.86 13.62
C PRO A 4 -2.00 10.09 13.05
N THR A 5 -1.42 10.93 13.91
CA THR A 5 -0.70 12.14 13.50
C THR A 5 0.69 11.88 12.94
N ASP A 6 1.24 10.67 13.12
CA ASP A 6 2.51 10.23 12.53
C ASP A 6 2.33 9.76 11.08
N ILE A 7 1.09 9.56 10.63
CA ILE A 7 0.72 9.09 9.29
C ILE A 7 0.69 10.29 8.35
N LYS A 8 1.76 10.46 7.56
CA LYS A 8 1.95 11.62 6.69
C LYS A 8 2.61 11.27 5.36
N GLY A 9 2.32 12.07 4.34
CA GLY A 9 2.94 11.97 3.02
C GLY A 9 2.49 10.75 2.24
N VAL A 10 3.41 10.14 1.50
CA VAL A 10 3.12 9.01 0.61
C VAL A 10 3.41 7.70 1.29
N CYS A 11 2.39 6.86 1.45
CA CYS A 11 2.54 5.46 1.82
C CYS A 11 2.87 4.64 0.56
N ALA A 12 4.12 4.22 0.41
CA ALA A 12 4.54 3.36 -0.70
C ALA A 12 4.04 1.92 -0.47
N MET A 13 3.13 1.46 -1.35
CA MET A 13 2.73 0.06 -1.43
C MET A 13 3.76 -0.69 -2.26
N VAL A 14 4.60 -1.51 -1.63
CA VAL A 14 5.74 -2.12 -2.31
C VAL A 14 5.48 -3.55 -2.79
N PRO A 15 6.04 -3.96 -3.95
CA PRO A 15 6.09 -5.36 -4.33
C PRO A 15 7.05 -6.13 -3.43
N THR A 16 6.92 -7.45 -3.41
CA THR A 16 7.97 -8.34 -2.89
C THR A 16 8.81 -8.81 -4.08
N PRO A 17 10.04 -8.30 -4.26
CA PRO A 17 10.91 -8.68 -5.36
C PRO A 17 11.09 -10.20 -5.44
N CYS A 18 11.09 -10.75 -6.66
CA CYS A 18 11.24 -12.18 -6.88
C CYS A 18 12.55 -12.46 -7.63
N LYS A 19 13.35 -13.40 -7.14
CA LYS A 19 14.55 -13.87 -7.82
C LYS A 19 14.20 -14.44 -9.20
N ALA A 20 15.05 -14.24 -10.18
CA ALA A 20 14.90 -14.86 -11.49
C ALA A 20 14.89 -16.40 -11.36
N GLY A 21 13.90 -17.04 -11.98
CA GLY A 21 13.71 -18.50 -11.94
C GLY A 21 13.15 -19.06 -10.62
N ALA A 22 12.76 -18.22 -9.66
CA ALA A 22 12.16 -18.64 -8.40
C ALA A 22 10.64 -18.37 -8.34
N ASP A 23 9.98 -18.32 -9.49
CA ASP A 23 8.54 -18.11 -9.66
C ASP A 23 7.72 -19.42 -9.60
N GLY A 24 8.40 -20.58 -9.64
CA GLY A 24 7.81 -21.90 -9.51
C GLY A 24 7.24 -22.18 -8.12
N TRP A 25 6.27 -23.09 -8.05
CA TRP A 25 5.70 -23.54 -6.77
C TRP A 25 6.71 -24.31 -5.89
N GLU A 26 7.78 -24.80 -6.49
CA GLU A 26 8.87 -25.52 -5.81
C GLU A 26 9.80 -24.59 -5.03
N ALA A 27 9.82 -23.30 -5.39
CA ALA A 27 10.73 -22.34 -4.79
C ALA A 27 10.28 -21.98 -3.37
N THR A 28 11.13 -22.17 -2.39
CA THR A 28 10.90 -21.85 -0.97
C THR A 28 11.73 -20.66 -0.48
N ASP A 29 12.58 -20.08 -1.35
CA ASP A 29 13.41 -18.89 -1.13
C ASP A 29 13.34 -18.02 -2.39
N SER A 30 12.17 -17.45 -2.65
CA SER A 30 11.90 -16.71 -3.88
C SER A 30 12.17 -15.21 -3.78
N VAL A 31 12.41 -14.68 -2.57
CA VAL A 31 12.54 -13.24 -2.36
C VAL A 31 13.95 -12.76 -2.67
N ASP A 32 14.06 -11.75 -3.55
CA ASP A 32 15.30 -11.03 -3.79
C ASP A 32 15.52 -9.98 -2.68
N LEU A 33 16.27 -10.36 -1.66
CA LEU A 33 16.52 -9.52 -0.50
C LEU A 33 17.48 -8.35 -0.82
N ASP A 34 18.39 -8.50 -1.77
CA ASP A 34 19.27 -7.42 -2.20
C ASP A 34 18.48 -6.32 -2.91
N GLU A 35 17.56 -6.72 -3.77
CA GLU A 35 16.64 -5.77 -4.42
C GLU A 35 15.66 -5.15 -3.41
N ALA A 36 15.21 -5.90 -2.41
CA ALA A 36 14.38 -5.37 -1.33
C ALA A 36 15.11 -4.27 -0.55
N ALA A 37 16.38 -4.49 -0.25
CA ALA A 37 17.24 -3.51 0.42
C ALA A 37 17.43 -2.24 -0.44
N ARG A 38 17.77 -2.41 -1.73
CA ARG A 38 17.93 -1.32 -2.69
C ARG A 38 16.66 -0.50 -2.87
N MET A 39 15.52 -1.18 -3.02
CA MET A 39 14.20 -0.57 -3.10
C MET A 39 13.90 0.31 -1.89
N THR A 40 14.12 -0.21 -0.70
CA THR A 40 13.87 0.51 0.56
C THR A 40 14.69 1.78 0.65
N GLU A 41 15.99 1.72 0.37
CA GLU A 41 16.87 2.89 0.41
C GLU A 41 16.47 3.94 -0.64
N ASN A 42 16.10 3.51 -1.86
CA ASN A 42 15.61 4.41 -2.90
C ASN A 42 14.35 5.14 -2.48
N LEU A 43 13.35 4.42 -1.93
CA LEU A 43 12.09 5.03 -1.48
C LEU A 43 12.30 6.07 -0.37
N ILE A 44 13.18 5.77 0.58
CA ILE A 44 13.54 6.69 1.67
C ILE A 44 14.22 7.94 1.11
N ARG A 45 15.23 7.76 0.23
CA ARG A 45 15.96 8.85 -0.43
C ARG A 45 15.01 9.77 -1.21
N ASP A 46 14.05 9.19 -1.91
CA ASP A 46 13.15 9.90 -2.81
C ASP A 46 11.88 10.44 -2.11
N GLY A 47 11.80 10.31 -0.77
CA GLY A 47 10.94 11.11 0.10
C GLY A 47 9.55 10.52 0.36
N VAL A 48 9.38 9.18 0.33
CA VAL A 48 8.13 8.60 0.84
C VAL A 48 7.97 8.85 2.33
N GLY A 49 6.73 8.93 2.79
CA GLY A 49 6.42 9.15 4.20
C GLY A 49 6.35 7.87 5.03
N MET A 50 6.08 6.74 4.40
CA MET A 50 6.00 5.41 5.02
C MET A 50 6.03 4.30 3.97
N ILE A 51 6.24 3.06 4.42
CA ILE A 51 6.26 1.86 3.59
C ILE A 51 5.20 0.87 4.10
N ALA A 52 4.41 0.31 3.19
CA ALA A 52 3.54 -0.81 3.48
C ALA A 52 3.86 -2.00 2.55
N ALA A 53 4.24 -3.12 3.16
CA ALA A 53 4.71 -4.33 2.51
C ALA A 53 3.71 -5.49 2.65
N CYS A 54 3.85 -6.52 1.84
CA CYS A 54 3.07 -7.76 1.94
C CYS A 54 1.55 -7.56 1.86
N GLY A 55 1.07 -6.59 1.06
CA GLY A 55 -0.32 -6.50 0.62
C GLY A 55 -0.54 -7.33 -0.66
N THR A 56 -1.64 -7.08 -1.40
CA THR A 56 -1.93 -7.76 -2.67
C THR A 56 -0.83 -7.51 -3.70
N THR A 57 -0.42 -6.24 -3.88
CA THR A 57 0.71 -5.86 -4.74
C THR A 57 2.03 -6.53 -4.33
N GLY A 58 2.19 -6.82 -3.04
CA GLY A 58 3.32 -7.56 -2.48
C GLY A 58 3.18 -9.08 -2.56
N GLU A 59 2.20 -9.61 -3.32
CA GLU A 59 1.96 -11.05 -3.49
C GLU A 59 1.85 -11.83 -2.16
N CYS A 60 1.25 -11.21 -1.13
CA CYS A 60 1.24 -11.77 0.24
C CYS A 60 0.68 -13.19 0.35
N ALA A 61 -0.24 -13.57 -0.56
CA ALA A 61 -0.85 -14.89 -0.61
C ALA A 61 0.03 -15.97 -1.27
N ALA A 62 1.08 -15.56 -1.99
CA ALA A 62 2.01 -16.44 -2.69
C ALA A 62 3.35 -16.62 -1.93
N LEU A 63 3.51 -16.00 -0.77
CA LEU A 63 4.71 -16.08 0.06
C LEU A 63 4.53 -17.09 1.18
N LEU A 64 5.57 -17.88 1.44
CA LEU A 64 5.71 -18.61 2.69
C LEU A 64 5.89 -17.62 3.86
N TRP A 65 5.59 -18.08 5.07
CA TRP A 65 5.79 -17.25 6.27
C TRP A 65 7.25 -16.83 6.46
N GLU A 66 8.17 -17.73 6.20
CA GLU A 66 9.62 -17.52 6.29
C GLU A 66 10.08 -16.46 5.29
N GLU A 67 9.56 -16.49 4.07
CA GLU A 67 9.85 -15.51 3.03
C GLU A 67 9.31 -14.12 3.41
N LYS A 68 8.07 -14.06 3.89
CA LYS A 68 7.47 -12.81 4.38
C LYS A 68 8.28 -12.20 5.51
N ARG A 69 8.69 -13.05 6.47
CA ARG A 69 9.49 -12.62 7.62
C ARG A 69 10.86 -12.12 7.21
N ALA A 70 11.56 -12.82 6.32
CA ALA A 70 12.87 -12.42 5.81
C ALA A 70 12.78 -11.08 5.05
N PHE A 71 11.77 -10.93 4.20
CA PHE A 71 11.53 -9.69 3.47
C PHE A 71 11.33 -8.49 4.42
N VAL A 72 10.42 -8.62 5.39
CA VAL A 72 10.14 -7.53 6.35
C VAL A 72 11.36 -7.23 7.22
N ALA A 73 12.11 -8.25 7.65
CA ALA A 73 13.36 -8.05 8.38
C ALA A 73 14.38 -7.21 7.59
N THR A 74 14.54 -7.51 6.29
CA THR A 74 15.42 -6.73 5.40
C THR A 74 14.96 -5.28 5.27
N LEU A 75 13.65 -5.05 5.08
CA LEU A 75 13.12 -3.69 5.03
C LEU A 75 13.39 -2.94 6.34
N ALA A 76 13.15 -3.56 7.49
CA ALA A 76 13.37 -2.96 8.80
C ALA A 76 14.84 -2.64 9.06
N GLU A 77 15.75 -3.57 8.70
CA GLU A 77 17.21 -3.39 8.82
C GLU A 77 17.70 -2.19 8.00
N VAL A 78 17.25 -2.06 6.76
CA VAL A 78 17.61 -0.92 5.90
C VAL A 78 16.95 0.35 6.39
N ASN A 79 15.67 0.29 6.75
CA ASN A 79 14.89 1.44 7.21
C ASN A 79 15.46 2.08 8.49
N ARG A 80 15.93 1.29 9.42
CA ARG A 80 16.50 1.78 10.71
C ARG A 80 15.62 2.77 11.45
N GLY A 81 14.30 2.59 11.37
CA GLY A 81 13.32 3.48 12.00
C GLY A 81 13.21 4.87 11.37
N ARG A 82 13.74 5.10 10.15
CA ARG A 82 13.63 6.37 9.45
C ARG A 82 12.19 6.69 9.01
N LEU A 83 11.41 5.66 8.71
CA LEU A 83 10.01 5.77 8.28
C LEU A 83 9.14 4.73 8.98
N PRO A 84 7.85 4.98 9.21
CA PRO A 84 6.90 3.95 9.60
C PRO A 84 6.88 2.79 8.58
N LEU A 85 7.05 1.55 9.07
CA LEU A 85 6.99 0.32 8.29
C LEU A 85 5.79 -0.52 8.72
N PHE A 86 4.78 -0.62 7.86
CA PHE A 86 3.63 -1.49 8.04
C PHE A 86 3.79 -2.78 7.25
N ALA A 87 3.55 -3.93 7.89
CA ALA A 87 3.71 -5.24 7.25
C ALA A 87 2.41 -6.04 7.24
N GLY A 88 2.10 -6.66 6.08
CA GLY A 88 0.88 -7.43 5.85
C GLY A 88 0.80 -8.69 6.68
N ALA A 89 -0.18 -8.76 7.58
CA ALA A 89 -0.48 -9.91 8.43
C ALA A 89 -1.79 -10.62 8.05
N THR A 90 -2.43 -10.23 6.94
CA THR A 90 -3.70 -10.84 6.49
C THR A 90 -3.56 -12.34 6.27
N ALA A 91 -4.45 -13.11 6.87
CA ALA A 91 -4.52 -14.57 6.78
C ALA A 91 -5.99 -15.04 6.89
N LEU A 92 -6.22 -16.36 6.89
CA LEU A 92 -7.57 -16.94 6.88
C LEU A 92 -8.35 -16.74 8.17
N GLY A 93 -7.68 -16.52 9.31
CA GLY A 93 -8.36 -16.40 10.58
C GLY A 93 -7.59 -15.64 11.65
N THR A 94 -8.30 -15.13 12.66
CA THR A 94 -7.82 -14.24 13.72
C THR A 94 -6.55 -14.74 14.41
N LYS A 95 -6.51 -16.03 14.80
CA LYS A 95 -5.37 -16.59 15.53
C LYS A 95 -4.07 -16.57 14.72
N GLU A 96 -4.18 -16.87 13.41
CA GLU A 96 -3.03 -16.84 12.51
C GLU A 96 -2.58 -15.40 12.25
N ILE A 97 -3.52 -14.47 12.11
CA ILE A 97 -3.21 -13.04 11.98
C ILE A 97 -2.45 -12.52 13.20
N ILE A 98 -2.92 -12.84 14.42
CA ILE A 98 -2.24 -12.47 15.66
C ILE A 98 -0.83 -13.06 15.72
N ARG A 99 -0.65 -14.33 15.32
CA ARG A 99 0.67 -14.97 15.25
C ARG A 99 1.60 -14.22 14.29
N GLN A 100 1.09 -13.88 13.09
CA GLN A 100 1.85 -13.11 12.11
C GLN A 100 2.16 -11.69 12.61
N MET A 101 1.22 -10.98 13.21
CA MET A 101 1.47 -9.65 13.79
C MET A 101 2.64 -9.69 14.79
N ARG A 102 2.63 -10.64 15.72
CA ARG A 102 3.72 -10.80 16.70
C ARG A 102 5.06 -11.08 16.01
N GLY A 103 5.09 -12.03 15.08
CA GLY A 103 6.33 -12.37 14.37
C GLY A 103 6.86 -11.26 13.45
N LEU A 104 5.98 -10.43 12.87
CA LEU A 104 6.38 -9.25 12.09
C LEU A 104 6.94 -8.14 12.99
N LYS A 105 6.35 -7.95 14.17
CA LYS A 105 6.88 -7.03 15.18
C LYS A 105 8.27 -7.44 15.65
N GLU A 106 8.50 -8.74 15.92
CA GLU A 106 9.82 -9.28 16.31
C GLU A 106 10.93 -8.97 15.29
N VAL A 107 10.59 -8.86 14.00
CA VAL A 107 11.55 -8.54 12.93
C VAL A 107 11.58 -7.06 12.56
N GLY A 108 10.93 -6.19 13.34
CA GLY A 108 11.09 -4.74 13.25
C GLY A 108 10.00 -4.01 12.45
N ALA A 109 8.86 -4.63 12.16
CA ALA A 109 7.71 -3.87 11.67
C ALA A 109 7.14 -2.96 12.76
N ASP A 110 6.88 -1.69 12.43
CA ASP A 110 6.29 -0.70 13.34
C ASP A 110 4.78 -0.89 13.50
N GLY A 111 4.11 -1.43 12.48
CA GLY A 111 2.69 -1.67 12.48
C GLY A 111 2.27 -2.85 11.60
N ALA A 112 1.06 -3.35 11.84
CA ALA A 112 0.43 -4.39 11.02
C ALA A 112 -0.48 -3.79 9.95
N PHE A 113 -0.44 -4.34 8.75
CA PHE A 113 -1.34 -4.04 7.64
C PHE A 113 -2.32 -5.21 7.48
N VAL A 114 -3.60 -5.03 7.83
CA VAL A 114 -4.54 -6.14 8.00
C VAL A 114 -5.85 -5.89 7.29
N GLY A 115 -6.25 -6.84 6.44
CA GLY A 115 -7.59 -6.94 5.89
C GLY A 115 -8.49 -7.89 6.67
N LEU A 116 -9.77 -7.91 6.34
CA LEU A 116 -10.73 -8.84 6.93
C LEU A 116 -10.44 -10.30 6.52
N PRO A 117 -10.85 -11.30 7.31
CA PRO A 117 -10.71 -12.71 6.96
C PRO A 117 -11.37 -13.04 5.61
N LEU A 118 -10.68 -13.83 4.77
CA LEU A 118 -11.06 -14.03 3.36
C LEU A 118 -12.05 -15.18 3.12
N TRP A 119 -12.13 -16.15 4.04
CA TRP A 119 -12.89 -17.38 3.79
C TRP A 119 -14.40 -17.17 3.83
N GLN A 120 -14.89 -16.54 4.88
CA GLN A 120 -16.29 -16.21 5.09
C GLN A 120 -16.45 -14.71 5.31
N THR A 121 -17.40 -14.09 4.63
CA THR A 121 -17.74 -12.69 4.84
C THR A 121 -18.25 -12.46 6.26
N PRO A 122 -17.57 -11.65 7.07
CA PRO A 122 -18.04 -11.35 8.43
C PRO A 122 -19.21 -10.36 8.39
N THR A 123 -20.06 -10.41 9.41
CA THR A 123 -21.06 -9.36 9.66
C THR A 123 -20.35 -8.06 10.09
N LEU A 124 -21.08 -6.95 10.12
CA LEU A 124 -20.54 -5.67 10.62
C LEU A 124 -19.98 -5.81 12.04
N ASP A 125 -20.75 -6.39 12.94
CA ASP A 125 -20.35 -6.59 14.34
C ASP A 125 -19.11 -7.48 14.47
N ASN A 126 -19.08 -8.59 13.72
CA ASN A 126 -17.90 -9.47 13.69
C ASN A 126 -16.67 -8.78 13.09
N SER A 127 -16.84 -7.87 12.13
CA SER A 127 -15.75 -7.10 11.56
C SER A 127 -15.16 -6.11 12.58
N VAL A 128 -15.99 -5.45 13.35
CA VAL A 128 -15.56 -4.56 14.45
C VAL A 128 -14.88 -5.36 15.57
N GLU A 129 -15.51 -6.48 15.98
CA GLU A 129 -14.98 -7.38 17.03
C GLU A 129 -13.60 -7.92 16.62
N PHE A 130 -13.44 -8.32 15.36
CA PHE A 130 -12.16 -8.79 14.83
C PHE A 130 -11.02 -7.79 15.08
N PHE A 131 -11.20 -6.50 14.77
CA PHE A 131 -10.18 -5.49 15.03
C PHE A 131 -10.00 -5.17 16.51
N ALA A 132 -11.05 -5.28 17.31
CA ALA A 132 -10.97 -5.18 18.77
C ALA A 132 -10.12 -6.31 19.37
N ASP A 133 -10.33 -7.56 18.91
CA ASP A 133 -9.52 -8.72 19.30
C ASP A 133 -8.04 -8.55 18.93
N LEU A 134 -7.75 -8.07 17.72
CA LEU A 134 -6.37 -7.79 17.29
C LEU A 134 -5.71 -6.74 18.18
N SER A 135 -6.44 -5.66 18.47
CA SER A 135 -5.96 -4.59 19.37
C SER A 135 -5.67 -5.11 20.77
N ALA A 136 -6.53 -5.96 21.31
CA ALA A 136 -6.34 -6.56 22.62
C ALA A 136 -5.18 -7.57 22.66
N ALA A 137 -5.01 -8.36 21.58
CA ALA A 137 -3.99 -9.40 21.49
C ALA A 137 -2.57 -8.87 21.29
N VAL A 138 -2.41 -7.70 20.63
CA VAL A 138 -1.13 -7.05 20.35
C VAL A 138 -1.25 -5.54 20.62
N PRO A 139 -1.38 -5.14 21.91
CA PRO A 139 -1.77 -3.79 22.30
C PRO A 139 -0.73 -2.71 21.98
N ASP A 140 0.49 -3.10 21.71
CA ASP A 140 1.62 -2.24 21.43
C ASP A 140 2.05 -2.23 19.93
N MET A 141 1.17 -2.70 19.03
CA MET A 141 1.39 -2.68 17.58
C MET A 141 0.26 -1.92 16.87
N PRO A 142 0.56 -0.77 16.26
CA PRO A 142 -0.39 -0.02 15.45
C PRO A 142 -0.95 -0.87 14.29
N ILE A 143 -2.22 -0.65 13.95
CA ILE A 143 -2.89 -1.35 12.86
C ILE A 143 -3.30 -0.37 11.77
N MET A 144 -2.91 -0.69 10.53
CA MET A 144 -3.45 -0.12 9.30
C MET A 144 -4.52 -1.08 8.75
N VAL A 145 -5.76 -0.63 8.70
CA VAL A 145 -6.83 -1.43 8.08
C VAL A 145 -6.68 -1.44 6.57
N TYR A 146 -6.68 -2.62 5.96
CA TYR A 146 -6.77 -2.77 4.51
C TYR A 146 -8.24 -2.80 4.09
N ALA A 147 -8.83 -1.63 3.90
CA ALA A 147 -10.23 -1.48 3.53
C ALA A 147 -10.39 -1.63 2.01
N ASN A 148 -10.50 -2.86 1.54
CA ASN A 148 -10.64 -3.19 0.13
C ASN A 148 -11.84 -4.13 -0.12
N PRO A 149 -13.00 -3.58 -0.52
CA PRO A 149 -14.18 -4.39 -0.82
C PRO A 149 -13.97 -5.41 -1.94
N MET A 150 -13.12 -5.11 -2.91
CA MET A 150 -12.86 -5.96 -4.06
C MET A 150 -12.22 -7.30 -3.65
N PHE A 151 -11.21 -7.26 -2.76
CA PHE A 151 -10.47 -8.47 -2.36
C PHE A 151 -11.06 -9.15 -1.12
N PHE A 152 -11.64 -8.39 -0.18
CA PHE A 152 -12.17 -8.98 1.07
C PHE A 152 -13.66 -9.33 1.02
N LYS A 153 -14.33 -9.11 -0.13
CA LYS A 153 -15.77 -9.40 -0.30
C LYS A 153 -16.64 -8.82 0.82
N SER A 154 -16.20 -7.72 1.40
CA SER A 154 -16.83 -7.06 2.54
C SER A 154 -16.92 -5.57 2.32
N THR A 155 -17.92 -4.92 2.87
CA THR A 155 -18.07 -3.48 2.86
C THR A 155 -17.50 -2.86 4.14
N PHE A 156 -17.15 -1.60 4.05
CA PHE A 156 -16.64 -0.80 5.18
C PHE A 156 -17.54 0.43 5.35
N PRO A 157 -18.79 0.26 5.82
CA PRO A 157 -19.70 1.38 6.01
C PRO A 157 -19.21 2.28 7.16
N THR A 158 -19.68 3.52 7.21
CA THR A 158 -19.33 4.49 8.26
C THR A 158 -19.54 3.94 9.67
N ALA A 159 -20.58 3.12 9.90
CA ALA A 159 -20.81 2.44 11.16
C ALA A 159 -19.66 1.46 11.56
N PHE A 160 -18.95 0.88 10.58
CA PHE A 160 -17.76 0.08 10.87
C PHE A 160 -16.66 0.93 11.51
N TRP A 161 -16.38 2.11 10.93
CA TRP A 161 -15.37 3.03 11.45
C TRP A 161 -15.72 3.61 12.82
N GLU A 162 -16.99 3.90 13.04
CA GLU A 162 -17.47 4.29 14.38
C GLU A 162 -17.21 3.19 15.42
N GLY A 163 -17.54 1.93 15.08
CA GLY A 163 -17.30 0.79 15.95
C GLY A 163 -15.80 0.55 16.22
N VAL A 164 -14.98 0.57 15.16
CA VAL A 164 -13.52 0.38 15.25
C VAL A 164 -12.86 1.50 16.06
N ALA A 165 -13.23 2.77 15.84
CA ALA A 165 -12.71 3.90 16.60
C ALA A 165 -12.99 3.80 18.10
N LYS A 166 -14.13 3.20 18.48
CA LYS A 166 -14.51 2.97 19.89
C LYS A 166 -13.81 1.78 20.53
N ARG A 167 -13.58 0.69 19.78
CA ARG A 167 -13.24 -0.62 20.34
C ARG A 167 -11.84 -1.13 20.00
N ALA A 168 -11.19 -0.58 18.99
CA ALA A 168 -9.88 -1.02 18.50
C ALA A 168 -8.85 0.14 18.57
N PRO A 169 -8.33 0.46 19.77
CA PRO A 169 -7.50 1.66 19.99
C PRO A 169 -6.20 1.68 19.20
N ASN A 170 -5.71 0.52 18.74
CA ASN A 170 -4.48 0.42 17.92
C ASN A 170 -4.73 0.66 16.43
N VAL A 171 -5.98 0.71 15.98
CA VAL A 171 -6.28 1.09 14.60
C VAL A 171 -6.06 2.60 14.47
N ILE A 172 -4.99 2.97 13.80
CA ILE A 172 -4.57 4.38 13.67
C ILE A 172 -4.69 4.91 12.24
N THR A 173 -4.79 4.02 11.25
CA THR A 173 -4.89 4.42 9.85
C THR A 173 -5.56 3.35 9.01
N THR A 174 -5.95 3.73 7.80
CA THR A 174 -6.53 2.81 6.81
C THR A 174 -6.11 3.11 5.39
N LYS A 175 -5.87 2.05 4.61
CA LYS A 175 -5.76 2.09 3.14
C LYS A 175 -7.15 2.00 2.55
N VAL A 176 -7.72 3.15 2.14
CA VAL A 176 -9.07 3.22 1.55
C VAL A 176 -9.02 2.88 0.06
N THR A 177 -9.89 1.96 -0.40
CA THR A 177 -10.06 1.61 -1.81
C THR A 177 -11.52 1.63 -2.28
N TYR A 178 -12.40 2.20 -1.47
CA TYR A 178 -13.81 2.43 -1.81
C TYR A 178 -14.07 3.89 -2.20
N ASN A 179 -15.34 4.26 -2.38
CA ASN A 179 -15.73 5.60 -2.80
C ASN A 179 -15.15 6.68 -1.86
N VAL A 180 -14.39 7.60 -2.42
CA VAL A 180 -13.73 8.70 -1.69
C VAL A 180 -14.73 9.63 -1.00
N ASP A 181 -15.94 9.80 -1.53
CA ASP A 181 -16.96 10.67 -0.95
C ASP A 181 -17.38 10.23 0.46
N GLN A 182 -17.30 8.93 0.75
CA GLN A 182 -17.59 8.39 2.08
C GLN A 182 -16.55 8.81 3.13
N ILE A 183 -15.31 9.14 2.74
CA ILE A 183 -14.21 9.48 3.68
C ILE A 183 -14.62 10.64 4.60
N LYS A 184 -15.41 11.59 4.11
CA LYS A 184 -15.87 12.73 4.93
C LYS A 184 -16.70 12.27 6.12
N ASP A 185 -17.62 11.35 5.89
CA ASP A 185 -18.49 10.81 6.94
C ASP A 185 -17.69 9.89 7.88
N ASP A 186 -16.76 9.11 7.33
CA ASP A 186 -15.89 8.22 8.10
C ASP A 186 -14.97 9.02 9.05
N VAL A 187 -14.37 10.12 8.56
CA VAL A 187 -13.61 11.05 9.40
C VAL A 187 -14.48 11.68 10.48
N ALA A 188 -15.72 12.05 10.17
CA ALA A 188 -16.63 12.66 11.14
C ALA A 188 -16.94 11.73 12.32
N VAL A 189 -17.08 10.43 12.10
CA VAL A 189 -17.39 9.46 13.18
C VAL A 189 -16.15 8.91 13.88
N ALA A 190 -15.00 8.82 13.19
CA ALA A 190 -13.75 8.35 13.76
C ALA A 190 -12.96 9.45 14.49
N GLY A 191 -13.20 10.71 14.14
CA GLY A 191 -12.45 11.85 14.67
C GLY A 191 -10.94 11.71 14.37
N ASP A 192 -10.11 12.18 15.30
CA ASP A 192 -8.65 12.15 15.19
C ASP A 192 -8.03 10.75 15.47
N ARG A 193 -8.87 9.72 15.63
CA ARG A 193 -8.39 8.39 16.00
C ARG A 193 -7.86 7.58 14.83
N ILE A 194 -8.34 7.84 13.62
CA ILE A 194 -7.98 7.08 12.41
C ILE A 194 -7.65 8.06 11.27
N ASN A 195 -6.47 7.90 10.69
CA ASN A 195 -6.08 8.60 9.47
C ASN A 195 -6.59 7.81 8.25
N PHE A 196 -7.39 8.45 7.39
CA PHE A 196 -7.94 7.82 6.19
C PHE A 196 -7.09 8.16 4.97
N MET A 197 -6.33 7.20 4.47
CA MET A 197 -5.51 7.38 3.29
C MET A 197 -6.27 6.99 2.01
N PRO A 198 -6.66 7.93 1.16
CA PRO A 198 -7.17 7.62 -0.18
C PRO A 198 -6.05 7.09 -1.09
N GLY A 199 -6.44 6.34 -2.13
CA GLY A 199 -5.53 5.88 -3.16
C GLY A 199 -5.09 6.98 -4.11
N GLN A 200 -3.97 6.76 -4.79
CA GLN A 200 -3.41 7.74 -5.73
C GLN A 200 -4.41 8.27 -6.77
N ASN A 201 -5.35 7.45 -7.25
CA ASN A 201 -6.36 7.86 -8.23
C ASN A 201 -7.47 8.74 -7.61
N SER A 202 -7.51 8.83 -6.29
CA SER A 202 -8.51 9.58 -5.52
C SER A 202 -7.90 10.74 -4.73
N ILE A 203 -6.62 11.06 -4.94
CA ILE A 203 -5.94 12.15 -4.21
C ILE A 203 -6.62 13.49 -4.48
N TYR A 204 -6.88 13.81 -5.75
CA TYR A 204 -7.45 15.11 -6.11
C TYR A 204 -8.87 15.31 -5.59
N PRO A 205 -9.84 14.38 -5.79
CA PRO A 205 -11.13 14.52 -5.17
C PRO A 205 -11.08 14.57 -3.64
N ALA A 206 -10.21 13.80 -2.99
CA ALA A 206 -9.99 13.88 -1.55
C ALA A 206 -9.42 15.24 -1.13
N TYR A 207 -8.47 15.80 -1.87
CA TYR A 207 -7.94 17.15 -1.64
C TYR A 207 -9.03 18.22 -1.77
N LYS A 208 -9.89 18.15 -2.79
CA LYS A 208 -11.01 19.10 -2.94
C LYS A 208 -11.96 19.09 -1.73
N MET A 209 -12.08 17.96 -1.05
CA MET A 209 -12.93 17.76 0.12
C MET A 209 -12.24 18.12 1.45
N LEU A 210 -11.00 17.67 1.65
CA LEU A 210 -10.29 17.72 2.93
C LEU A 210 -9.25 18.83 3.01
N ARG A 211 -8.83 19.39 1.87
CA ARG A 211 -7.76 20.40 1.77
C ARG A 211 -6.49 19.94 2.49
N THR A 212 -5.91 20.76 3.34
CA THR A 212 -4.72 20.45 4.16
C THR A 212 -4.97 19.37 5.22
N GLY A 213 -6.24 18.99 5.46
CA GLY A 213 -6.60 17.82 6.27
C GLY A 213 -6.25 16.48 5.60
N LEU A 214 -5.98 16.45 4.29
CA LEU A 214 -5.42 15.29 3.60
C LEU A 214 -3.91 15.21 3.90
N THR A 215 -3.54 14.50 4.95
CA THR A 215 -2.15 14.42 5.41
C THR A 215 -1.36 13.26 4.84
N ALA A 216 -2.03 12.20 4.40
CA ALA A 216 -1.39 11.01 3.83
C ALA A 216 -2.22 10.36 2.73
N VAL A 217 -1.54 9.69 1.81
CA VAL A 217 -2.13 8.92 0.71
C VAL A 217 -1.37 7.62 0.50
N TRP A 218 -2.02 6.60 -0.07
CA TRP A 218 -1.30 5.39 -0.48
C TRP A 218 -1.11 5.36 -2.01
N SER A 219 0.02 4.82 -2.45
CA SER A 219 0.36 4.73 -3.88
C SER A 219 1.15 3.46 -4.19
N THR A 220 0.69 2.69 -5.18
CA THR A 220 1.48 1.64 -5.80
C THR A 220 2.44 2.22 -6.84
N SER A 221 2.12 3.36 -7.47
CA SER A 221 3.03 4.04 -8.40
C SER A 221 4.28 4.58 -7.71
N ALA A 222 4.29 4.74 -6.38
CA ALA A 222 5.51 5.03 -5.63
C ALA A 222 6.61 3.97 -5.85
N ALA A 223 6.25 2.72 -6.17
CA ALA A 223 7.19 1.67 -6.56
C ALA A 223 7.78 1.83 -7.98
N MET A 224 7.32 2.82 -8.75
CA MET A 224 7.91 3.24 -10.03
C MET A 224 8.71 4.55 -9.93
N GLY A 225 8.92 5.03 -8.71
CA GLY A 225 9.50 6.32 -8.36
C GLY A 225 8.44 7.25 -7.76
N PRO A 226 8.59 7.63 -6.49
CA PRO A 226 7.55 8.32 -5.73
C PRO A 226 7.45 9.82 -6.04
N GLU A 227 8.42 10.40 -6.74
CA GLU A 227 8.63 11.83 -6.86
C GLU A 227 7.39 12.61 -7.33
N PRO A 228 6.57 12.13 -8.32
CA PRO A 228 5.36 12.86 -8.72
C PRO A 228 4.31 12.93 -7.61
N ILE A 229 4.10 11.82 -6.88
CA ILE A 229 3.12 11.80 -5.78
C ILE A 229 3.65 12.57 -4.55
N VAL A 230 4.96 12.49 -4.28
CA VAL A 230 5.59 13.29 -3.21
C VAL A 230 5.43 14.78 -3.51
N ALA A 231 5.71 15.21 -4.75
CA ALA A 231 5.54 16.61 -5.17
C ALA A 231 4.06 17.07 -5.05
N LEU A 232 3.11 16.18 -5.35
CA LEU A 232 1.68 16.45 -5.18
C LEU A 232 1.32 16.64 -3.70
N MET A 233 1.80 15.75 -2.83
CA MET A 233 1.55 15.87 -1.38
C MET A 233 2.22 17.10 -0.76
N ASP A 234 3.42 17.47 -1.22
CA ASP A 234 4.09 18.72 -0.81
C ASP A 234 3.26 19.95 -1.22
N ALA A 235 2.66 19.95 -2.43
CA ALA A 235 1.81 21.04 -2.88
C ALA A 235 0.49 21.11 -2.08
N ILE A 236 -0.11 19.97 -1.72
CA ILE A 236 -1.30 19.90 -0.87
C ILE A 236 -0.98 20.45 0.53
N ALA A 237 0.14 20.02 1.12
CA ALA A 237 0.55 20.48 2.45
C ALA A 237 0.84 22.00 2.49
N ALA A 238 1.31 22.57 1.37
CA ALA A 238 1.55 24.02 1.20
C ALA A 238 0.27 24.80 0.83
N ASP A 239 -0.88 24.13 0.64
CA ASP A 239 -2.13 24.69 0.10
C ASP A 239 -1.96 25.43 -1.25
N ASP A 240 -1.00 24.98 -2.07
CA ASP A 240 -0.69 25.51 -3.41
C ASP A 240 -1.59 24.87 -4.46
N ALA A 241 -2.80 25.40 -4.60
CA ALA A 241 -3.82 24.85 -5.49
C ALA A 241 -3.38 24.79 -6.97
N GLU A 242 -2.68 25.82 -7.46
CA GLU A 242 -2.22 25.85 -8.86
C GLU A 242 -1.17 24.75 -9.12
N ARG A 243 -0.29 24.52 -8.15
CA ARG A 243 0.70 23.44 -8.25
C ARG A 243 0.04 22.07 -8.15
N VAL A 244 -0.97 21.91 -7.28
CA VAL A 244 -1.77 20.67 -7.19
C VAL A 244 -2.43 20.37 -8.53
N ASP A 245 -3.10 21.35 -9.14
CA ASP A 245 -3.80 21.17 -10.42
C ASP A 245 -2.81 20.76 -11.53
N ARG A 246 -1.67 21.44 -11.67
CA ARG A 246 -0.63 21.10 -12.67
C ARG A 246 -0.08 19.69 -12.49
N ILE A 247 0.27 19.31 -11.25
CA ILE A 247 0.84 17.98 -10.99
C ILE A 247 -0.20 16.91 -11.25
N TRP A 248 -1.46 17.16 -10.89
CA TRP A 248 -2.54 16.22 -11.14
C TRP A 248 -2.80 15.99 -12.63
N GLU A 249 -2.77 17.05 -13.44
CA GLU A 249 -2.85 16.96 -14.91
C GLU A 249 -1.68 16.13 -15.49
N ASP A 250 -0.47 16.39 -15.02
CA ASP A 250 0.71 15.61 -15.43
C ASP A 250 0.57 14.12 -15.11
N ILE A 251 0.10 13.78 -13.90
CA ILE A 251 -0.17 12.38 -13.52
C ILE A 251 -1.26 11.77 -14.41
N GLY A 252 -2.30 12.53 -14.72
CA GLY A 252 -3.40 12.11 -15.60
C GLY A 252 -2.97 11.90 -17.06
N SER A 253 -1.82 12.44 -17.47
CA SER A 253 -1.27 12.25 -18.82
C SER A 253 -0.61 10.89 -19.03
N VAL A 254 -0.28 10.18 -17.95
CA VAL A 254 0.30 8.83 -18.03
C VAL A 254 -0.73 7.84 -18.55
N PRO A 255 -0.39 6.98 -19.53
CA PRO A 255 -1.31 5.95 -20.03
C PRO A 255 -1.94 5.13 -18.90
N SER A 256 -3.19 4.70 -19.05
CA SER A 256 -3.82 3.78 -18.07
C SER A 256 -3.05 2.46 -18.01
N MET A 257 -2.94 1.85 -16.83
CA MET A 257 -2.40 0.49 -16.69
C MET A 257 -3.43 -0.61 -17.02
N ILE A 258 -4.70 -0.23 -17.13
CA ILE A 258 -5.83 -1.13 -17.39
C ILE A 258 -6.32 -0.86 -18.81
N PRO A 259 -6.49 -1.89 -19.66
CA PRO A 259 -7.09 -1.75 -20.97
C PRO A 259 -8.50 -1.16 -20.88
N ARG A 260 -8.88 -0.40 -21.90
CA ARG A 260 -10.18 0.30 -21.90
C ARG A 260 -11.35 -0.70 -21.87
N GLY A 261 -12.23 -0.54 -20.89
CA GLY A 261 -13.40 -1.40 -20.72
C GLY A 261 -13.16 -2.66 -19.89
N GLU A 262 -11.90 -2.93 -19.44
CA GLU A 262 -11.51 -4.17 -18.77
C GLU A 262 -11.39 -4.04 -17.24
N PHE A 263 -11.90 -2.96 -16.65
CA PHE A 263 -11.72 -2.70 -15.21
C PHE A 263 -12.31 -3.79 -14.32
N GLU A 264 -13.38 -4.47 -14.77
CA GLU A 264 -14.01 -5.57 -14.04
C GLU A 264 -13.08 -6.78 -13.87
N HIS A 265 -12.14 -6.98 -14.82
CA HIS A 265 -11.14 -8.05 -14.80
C HIS A 265 -9.85 -7.69 -14.04
N PHE A 266 -9.72 -6.43 -13.58
CA PHE A 266 -8.53 -6.01 -12.84
C PHE A 266 -8.22 -6.86 -11.60
N PRO A 267 -9.20 -7.37 -10.82
CA PRO A 267 -8.91 -8.26 -9.70
C PRO A 267 -8.18 -9.56 -10.08
N GLU A 268 -8.40 -10.05 -11.31
CA GLU A 268 -7.80 -11.29 -11.81
C GLU A 268 -6.31 -11.11 -12.13
N TYR A 269 -5.93 -9.90 -12.60
CA TYR A 269 -4.59 -9.59 -13.09
C TYR A 269 -3.82 -8.56 -12.23
N ASN A 270 -4.32 -8.22 -11.04
CA ASN A 270 -3.76 -7.14 -10.23
C ASN A 270 -2.26 -7.28 -9.97
N ALA A 271 -1.80 -8.41 -9.42
CA ALA A 271 -0.39 -8.62 -9.09
C ALA A 271 0.50 -8.61 -10.34
N GLN A 272 0.00 -9.20 -11.44
CA GLN A 272 0.73 -9.29 -12.70
C GLN A 272 0.92 -7.91 -13.34
N VAL A 273 -0.17 -7.14 -13.47
CA VAL A 273 -0.14 -5.76 -14.01
C VAL A 273 0.78 -4.87 -13.18
N GLU A 274 0.69 -4.96 -11.85
CA GLU A 274 1.54 -4.19 -10.95
C GLU A 274 3.04 -4.49 -11.17
N LYS A 275 3.44 -5.77 -11.20
CA LYS A 275 4.84 -6.13 -11.44
C LYS A 275 5.32 -5.77 -12.86
N ALA A 276 4.47 -5.98 -13.88
CA ALA A 276 4.81 -5.63 -15.26
C ALA A 276 5.16 -4.13 -15.38
N ARG A 277 4.33 -3.24 -14.84
CA ARG A 277 4.60 -1.80 -14.89
C ARG A 277 5.78 -1.36 -14.01
N PHE A 278 6.02 -2.01 -12.87
CA PHE A 278 7.20 -1.72 -12.03
C PHE A 278 8.49 -2.05 -12.77
N ASN A 279 8.56 -3.23 -13.39
CA ASN A 279 9.70 -3.65 -14.19
C ASN A 279 9.91 -2.72 -15.40
N ALA A 280 8.82 -2.31 -16.08
CA ALA A 280 8.88 -1.39 -17.21
C ALA A 280 9.35 0.02 -16.82
N ALA A 281 9.03 0.48 -15.61
CA ALA A 281 9.50 1.77 -15.10
C ALA A 281 10.98 1.77 -14.70
N GLY A 282 11.55 0.61 -14.38
CA GLY A 282 12.97 0.44 -14.08
C GLY A 282 13.46 1.05 -12.76
N TYR A 283 12.54 1.45 -11.88
CA TYR A 283 12.89 1.95 -10.54
C TYR A 283 13.15 0.83 -9.55
N ILE A 284 12.32 -0.22 -9.63
CA ILE A 284 12.43 -1.46 -8.88
C ILE A 284 12.47 -2.62 -9.87
N ASN A 285 13.32 -3.61 -9.64
CA ASN A 285 13.25 -4.91 -10.30
C ASN A 285 12.34 -5.83 -9.49
N ALA A 286 11.03 -5.80 -9.77
CA ALA A 286 10.07 -6.63 -9.05
C ALA A 286 10.19 -8.14 -9.38
N GLY A 287 10.93 -8.48 -10.44
CA GLY A 287 11.13 -9.85 -10.90
C GLY A 287 9.89 -10.50 -11.51
N PRO A 288 9.90 -11.83 -11.72
CA PRO A 288 8.77 -12.58 -12.24
C PRO A 288 7.62 -12.69 -11.25
N TRP A 289 6.43 -13.08 -11.74
CA TRP A 289 5.26 -13.36 -10.91
C TRP A 289 5.39 -14.71 -10.21
N ARG A 290 4.88 -14.83 -8.99
CA ARG A 290 4.83 -16.09 -8.27
C ARG A 290 3.59 -16.91 -8.63
N ALA A 291 3.71 -18.24 -8.57
CA ALA A 291 2.55 -19.12 -8.68
C ALA A 291 1.45 -18.73 -7.65
N PRO A 292 0.15 -18.82 -8.01
CA PRO A 292 -0.40 -19.32 -9.27
C PRO A 292 -0.53 -18.24 -10.37
N TYR A 293 -0.19 -17.00 -10.11
CA TYR A 293 -0.45 -15.81 -10.95
C TYR A 293 0.62 -15.67 -12.04
N ARG A 294 0.59 -16.54 -13.08
CA ARG A 294 1.68 -16.63 -14.07
C ARG A 294 1.36 -16.09 -15.44
N ASP A 295 0.11 -15.82 -15.74
CA ASP A 295 -0.34 -15.35 -17.04
C ASP A 295 -0.79 -13.91 -16.99
N LEU A 296 -0.51 -13.18 -18.04
CA LEU A 296 -1.03 -11.85 -18.27
C LEU A 296 -1.35 -11.72 -19.77
N PRO A 297 -2.62 -11.47 -20.16
CA PRO A 297 -2.97 -11.29 -21.57
C PRO A 297 -2.16 -10.17 -22.22
N ALA A 298 -1.82 -10.34 -23.50
CA ALA A 298 -0.93 -9.41 -24.22
C ALA A 298 -1.37 -7.96 -24.12
N GLN A 299 -2.65 -7.66 -24.28
CA GLN A 299 -3.19 -6.30 -24.16
C GLN A 299 -2.96 -5.68 -22.77
N TRP A 300 -3.01 -6.49 -21.70
CA TRP A 300 -2.73 -6.03 -20.33
C TRP A 300 -1.24 -5.79 -20.12
N ALA A 301 -0.39 -6.66 -20.68
CA ALA A 301 1.06 -6.52 -20.62
C ALA A 301 1.53 -5.25 -21.35
N GLU A 302 1.02 -5.01 -22.55
CA GLU A 302 1.32 -3.81 -23.34
C GLU A 302 0.89 -2.54 -22.61
N GLN A 303 -0.30 -2.55 -22.00
CA GLN A 303 -0.83 -1.40 -21.29
C GLN A 303 -0.04 -1.13 -20.00
N ALA A 304 0.33 -2.18 -19.25
CA ALA A 304 1.17 -2.07 -18.06
C ALA A 304 2.57 -1.53 -18.40
N GLU A 305 3.16 -1.99 -19.51
CA GLU A 305 4.45 -1.52 -20.00
C GLU A 305 4.39 -0.04 -20.41
N ALA A 306 3.37 0.36 -21.16
CA ALA A 306 3.15 1.75 -21.55
C ALA A 306 2.99 2.67 -20.32
N HIS A 307 2.22 2.22 -19.32
CA HIS A 307 2.06 2.93 -18.05
C HIS A 307 3.40 3.10 -17.32
N GLY A 308 4.18 2.03 -17.17
CA GLY A 308 5.47 2.06 -16.48
C GLY A 308 6.47 3.02 -17.15
N LYS A 309 6.58 2.95 -18.48
CA LYS A 309 7.44 3.86 -19.26
C LYS A 309 6.98 5.32 -19.18
N GLY A 310 5.65 5.55 -19.25
CA GLY A 310 5.06 6.89 -19.09
C GLY A 310 5.35 7.45 -17.69
N TRP A 311 5.24 6.61 -16.65
CA TRP A 311 5.58 7.03 -15.29
C TRP A 311 7.07 7.35 -15.13
N ALA A 312 7.97 6.56 -15.71
CA ALA A 312 9.41 6.83 -15.67
C ALA A 312 9.74 8.20 -16.31
N THR A 313 9.06 8.56 -17.41
CA THR A 313 9.18 9.87 -18.04
C THR A 313 8.66 10.98 -17.13
N LEU A 314 7.48 10.79 -16.54
CA LEU A 314 6.90 11.76 -15.61
C LEU A 314 7.78 11.96 -14.38
N ARG A 315 8.30 10.87 -13.83
CA ARG A 315 9.21 10.89 -12.68
C ARG A 315 10.40 11.82 -12.89
N ALA A 316 11.02 11.76 -14.07
CA ALA A 316 12.17 12.60 -14.40
C ALA A 316 11.88 14.11 -14.30
N LYS A 317 10.62 14.53 -14.56
CA LYS A 317 10.17 15.92 -14.42
C LYS A 317 10.14 16.37 -12.96
N TYR A 318 9.92 15.45 -12.01
CA TYR A 318 9.77 15.73 -10.58
C TYR A 318 10.98 15.30 -9.74
N ALA A 319 12.03 14.78 -10.38
CA ALA A 319 13.26 14.37 -9.68
C ALA A 319 13.85 15.54 -8.90
N ARG A 320 14.09 15.34 -7.60
CA ARG A 320 14.77 16.34 -6.77
C ARG A 320 16.27 16.34 -7.12
N PRO A 321 16.93 17.51 -7.12
CA PRO A 321 18.38 17.55 -7.22
C PRO A 321 18.99 16.70 -6.10
N VAL A 322 19.85 15.75 -6.45
CA VAL A 322 20.60 15.01 -5.43
C VAL A 322 21.51 16.02 -4.73
N PRO A 323 21.42 16.19 -3.41
CA PRO A 323 22.36 17.05 -2.69
C PRO A 323 23.78 16.61 -3.01
N ALA A 324 24.64 17.56 -3.43
CA ALA A 324 26.06 17.28 -3.57
C ALA A 324 26.60 16.75 -2.24
N ARG A 325 27.24 15.58 -2.30
CA ARG A 325 27.88 14.94 -1.14
C ARG A 325 29.07 15.74 -0.66
#